data_cbe395741c1e8301097c69d987fbdd93
#
_entry.id   cbe395741c1e8301097c69d987fbdd93
#
_cell.length_a   1.000
_cell.length_b   1.000
_cell.length_c   1.000
_cell.angle_alpha   90.00
_cell.angle_beta   90.00
_cell.angle_gamma   90.00
#
_symmetry.space_group_name_H-M   'P 1'
#
loop_
_entity.id
_entity.type
_entity.pdbx_description
1 polymer ?
#
loop_
_entity_poly.entity_id
_entity_poly.type
_entity_poly.pdbx_seq_one_letter_code
_entity_poly.pdbx_strand_id
1 'polypeptide(L)'
;NIRIIETKFGAPGNRTPPLKIMILNFILKYIGFLAAFCTTFAFIPQAVKVWKTKSTKDISLYMFIIFTAGVFSWLIYGITISDMPIILANAVTLVLSLFILVYKIKYK
;
A
#
# COMPACT_ATOMS: atom_id res chain seq x y z
N ASN A 1 -2.99 12.27 -9.94
CA ASN A 1 -1.62 11.89 -10.24
C ASN A 1 -0.74 13.13 -10.38
N ILE A 2 0.40 13.12 -9.71
CA ILE A 2 1.32 14.26 -9.66
C ILE A 2 1.82 14.64 -11.05
N ARG A 3 2.12 13.65 -11.88
CA ARG A 3 2.59 13.90 -13.25
C ARG A 3 1.53 14.61 -14.10
N ILE A 4 0.26 14.28 -13.92
CA ILE A 4 -0.83 14.93 -14.62
C ILE A 4 -0.95 16.38 -14.17
N ILE A 5 -0.79 16.65 -12.88
CA ILE A 5 -0.82 18.00 -12.33
C ILE A 5 0.33 18.82 -12.92
N GLU A 6 1.54 18.26 -12.97
CA GLU A 6 2.69 18.94 -13.54
C GLU A 6 2.48 19.28 -15.01
N THR A 7 1.96 18.35 -15.78
CA THR A 7 1.67 18.57 -17.21
C THR A 7 0.60 19.64 -17.39
N LYS A 8 -0.39 19.69 -16.50
CA LYS A 8 -1.49 20.62 -16.61
C LYS A 8 -1.10 22.04 -16.24
N PHE A 9 -0.23 22.24 -15.25
CA PHE A 9 0.12 23.56 -14.75
C PHE A 9 1.52 24.03 -15.15
N GLY A 10 2.36 23.14 -15.67
CA GLY A 10 3.66 23.49 -16.20
C GLY A 10 3.60 23.62 -17.72
N ALA A 11 4.49 24.41 -18.30
CA ALA A 11 4.60 24.48 -19.74
C ALA A 11 5.21 23.18 -20.26
N PRO A 12 4.77 22.70 -21.45
CA PRO A 12 5.34 21.49 -22.02
C PRO A 12 6.83 21.62 -22.18
N GLY A 13 7.55 20.62 -21.74
CA GLY A 13 8.94 20.43 -22.10
C GLY A 13 9.96 20.65 -21.02
N ASN A 14 9.93 21.68 -20.20
CA ASN A 14 11.05 21.87 -19.31
C ASN A 14 10.86 22.85 -18.17
N ARG A 15 9.67 23.24 -17.87
CA ARG A 15 9.51 24.19 -16.78
C ARG A 15 9.30 23.51 -15.46
N THR A 16 9.96 24.06 -14.44
CA THR A 16 9.67 23.65 -13.08
C THR A 16 8.22 24.01 -12.74
N PRO A 17 7.51 23.14 -12.02
CA PRO A 17 6.15 23.46 -11.60
C PRO A 17 6.16 24.66 -10.65
N PRO A 18 5.02 25.36 -10.49
CA PRO A 18 4.93 26.46 -9.54
C PRO A 18 5.31 25.97 -8.13
N LEU A 19 5.87 26.88 -7.33
CA LEU A 19 6.26 26.56 -5.96
C LEU A 19 5.12 25.92 -5.17
N LYS A 20 3.92 26.38 -5.38
CA LYS A 20 2.72 25.85 -4.71
C LYS A 20 2.52 24.37 -5.02
N ILE A 21 2.72 23.98 -6.28
CA ILE A 21 2.59 22.58 -6.70
C ILE A 21 3.74 21.73 -6.13
N MET A 22 4.96 22.28 -6.08
CA MET A 22 6.10 21.57 -5.49
C MET A 22 5.87 21.29 -4.01
N ILE A 23 5.34 22.27 -3.27
CA ILE A 23 5.03 22.10 -1.85
C ILE A 23 3.92 21.06 -1.66
N LEU A 24 2.88 21.11 -2.49
CA LEU A 24 1.79 20.15 -2.44
C LEU A 24 2.29 18.73 -2.73
N ASN A 25 3.13 18.56 -3.73
CA ASN A 25 3.70 17.25 -4.06
C ASN A 25 4.53 16.71 -2.91
N PHE A 26 5.30 17.56 -2.26
CA PHE A 26 6.12 17.21 -1.10
C PHE A 26 5.23 16.73 0.05
N ILE A 27 4.17 17.47 0.36
CA ILE A 27 3.23 17.13 1.43
C ILE A 27 2.53 15.80 1.13
N LEU A 28 2.07 15.61 -0.10
CA LEU A 28 1.38 14.38 -0.51
C LEU A 28 2.30 13.17 -0.39
N LYS A 29 3.58 13.34 -0.73
CA LYS A 29 4.56 12.27 -0.59
C LYS A 29 4.72 11.85 0.87
N TYR A 30 4.81 12.81 1.78
CA TYR A 30 4.90 12.51 3.21
C TYR A 30 3.65 11.84 3.73
N ILE A 31 2.48 12.30 3.32
CA ILE A 31 1.21 11.67 3.70
C ILE A 31 1.18 10.23 3.22
N GLY A 32 1.65 9.98 2.01
CA GLY A 32 1.73 8.63 1.45
C GLY A 32 2.61 7.72 2.29
N PHE A 33 3.80 8.18 2.67
CA PHE A 33 4.70 7.40 3.52
C PHE A 33 4.10 7.17 4.91
N LEU A 34 3.48 8.18 5.49
CA LEU A 34 2.84 8.05 6.80
C LEU A 34 1.72 7.03 6.76
N ALA A 35 0.87 7.10 5.76
CA ALA A 35 -0.23 6.15 5.58
C ALA A 35 0.30 4.72 5.39
N ALA A 36 1.33 4.57 4.57
CA ALA A 36 1.98 3.29 4.34
C ALA A 36 2.53 2.70 5.63
N PHE A 37 3.16 3.53 6.44
CA PHE A 37 3.74 3.13 7.71
C PHE A 37 2.65 2.65 8.67
N CYS A 38 1.59 3.43 8.80
CA CYS A 38 0.49 3.11 9.71
C CYS A 38 -0.21 1.81 9.34
N THR A 39 -0.53 1.64 8.07
CA THR A 39 -1.23 0.44 7.63
C THR A 39 -0.36 -0.81 7.76
N THR A 40 0.92 -0.70 7.46
CA THR A 40 1.86 -1.81 7.62
C THR A 40 1.97 -2.22 9.08
N PHE A 41 2.16 -1.25 9.97
CA PHE A 41 2.26 -1.55 11.40
C PHE A 41 0.97 -2.14 11.97
N ALA A 42 -0.18 -1.76 11.43
CA ALA A 42 -1.45 -2.32 11.88
C ALA A 42 -1.55 -3.82 11.59
N PHE A 43 -0.90 -4.31 10.54
CA PHE A 43 -0.93 -5.72 10.17
C PHE A 43 0.01 -6.59 10.99
N ILE A 44 1.11 -6.02 11.51
CA ILE A 44 2.11 -6.80 12.23
C ILE A 44 1.53 -7.53 13.44
N PRO A 45 0.75 -6.85 14.33
CA PRO A 45 0.17 -7.57 15.47
C PRO A 45 -0.75 -8.72 15.06
N GLN A 46 -1.49 -8.55 13.97
CA GLN A 46 -2.39 -9.60 13.48
C GLN A 46 -1.60 -10.81 12.98
N ALA A 47 -0.54 -10.57 12.23
CA ALA A 47 0.32 -11.64 11.74
C ALA A 47 0.97 -12.40 12.89
N VAL A 48 1.47 -11.67 13.90
CA VAL A 48 2.09 -12.27 15.08
C VAL A 48 1.06 -13.11 15.86
N LYS A 49 -0.14 -12.59 16.03
CA LYS A 49 -1.21 -13.31 16.72
C LYS A 49 -1.54 -14.63 16.03
N VAL A 50 -1.70 -14.60 14.71
CA VAL A 50 -1.99 -15.80 13.94
C VAL A 50 -0.84 -16.81 14.06
N TRP A 51 0.40 -16.31 13.98
CA TRP A 51 1.58 -17.18 14.08
C TRP A 51 1.67 -17.86 15.44
N LYS A 52 1.41 -17.12 16.52
CA LYS A 52 1.52 -17.65 17.87
C LYS A 52 0.36 -18.59 18.25
N THR A 53 -0.85 -18.21 17.89
CA THR A 53 -2.05 -18.95 18.32
C THR A 53 -2.47 -20.03 17.33
N LYS A 54 -1.98 -19.97 16.10
CA LYS A 54 -2.45 -20.85 15.01
C LYS A 54 -3.95 -20.77 14.81
N SER A 55 -4.56 -19.65 15.20
CA SER A 55 -6.00 -19.45 15.13
C SER A 55 -6.34 -18.33 14.18
N THR A 56 -7.24 -18.61 13.25
CA THR A 56 -7.75 -17.65 12.29
C THR A 56 -9.28 -17.61 12.31
N LYS A 57 -9.87 -17.95 13.46
CA LYS A 57 -11.34 -18.05 13.60
C LYS A 57 -12.06 -16.75 13.26
N ASP A 58 -11.45 -15.62 13.63
CA ASP A 58 -12.09 -14.32 13.45
C ASP A 58 -11.84 -13.74 12.06
N ILE A 59 -11.14 -14.47 11.21
CA ILE A 59 -10.77 -14.00 9.88
C ILE A 59 -11.66 -14.66 8.84
N SER A 60 -12.41 -13.86 8.09
CA SER A 60 -13.20 -14.36 6.98
C SER A 60 -12.29 -14.68 5.80
N LEU A 61 -12.28 -15.94 5.37
CA LEU A 61 -11.49 -16.36 4.22
C LEU A 61 -11.85 -15.57 2.96
N TYR A 62 -13.15 -15.40 2.72
CA TYR A 62 -13.63 -14.72 1.53
C TYR A 62 -13.15 -13.27 1.47
N MET A 63 -13.34 -12.56 2.59
CA MET A 63 -12.93 -11.15 2.69
C MET A 63 -11.42 -11.02 2.52
N PHE A 64 -10.67 -11.96 3.09
CA PHE A 64 -9.21 -11.88 3.05
C PHE A 64 -8.66 -12.18 1.67
N ILE A 65 -9.31 -13.06 0.90
CA ILE A 65 -8.93 -13.30 -0.50
C ILE A 65 -9.13 -12.02 -1.31
N ILE A 66 -10.28 -11.36 -1.14
CA ILE A 66 -10.58 -10.11 -1.84
C ILE A 66 -9.59 -9.04 -1.44
N PHE A 67 -9.28 -8.92 -0.15
CA PHE A 67 -8.32 -7.95 0.35
C PHE A 67 -6.94 -8.19 -0.26
N THR A 68 -6.47 -9.44 -0.27
CA THR A 68 -5.16 -9.78 -0.81
C THR A 68 -5.09 -9.49 -2.31
N ALA A 69 -6.15 -9.77 -3.05
CA ALA A 69 -6.22 -9.43 -4.47
C ALA A 69 -6.13 -7.92 -4.68
N GLY A 70 -6.79 -7.14 -3.81
CA GLY A 70 -6.70 -5.68 -3.87
C GLY A 70 -5.29 -5.17 -3.60
N VAL A 71 -4.63 -5.72 -2.59
CA VAL A 71 -3.25 -5.37 -2.27
C VAL A 71 -2.33 -5.68 -3.44
N PHE A 72 -2.50 -6.83 -4.06
CA PHE A 72 -1.70 -7.22 -5.22
C PHE A 72 -1.92 -6.23 -6.39
N SER A 73 -3.17 -5.86 -6.62
CA SER A 73 -3.51 -4.90 -7.67
C SER A 73 -2.88 -3.54 -7.40
N TRP A 74 -2.91 -3.07 -6.16
CA TRP A 74 -2.29 -1.82 -5.77
C TRP A 74 -0.77 -1.85 -5.93
N LEU A 75 -0.16 -2.99 -5.65
CA LEU A 75 1.27 -3.14 -5.86
C LEU A 75 1.63 -3.00 -7.33
N ILE A 76 0.89 -3.64 -8.22
CA ILE A 76 1.10 -3.51 -9.66
C ILE A 76 0.94 -2.05 -10.08
N TYR A 77 -0.10 -1.40 -9.62
CA TYR A 77 -0.34 0.01 -9.93
C TYR A 77 0.82 0.89 -9.44
N GLY A 78 1.27 0.68 -8.20
CA GLY A 78 2.39 1.43 -7.64
C GLY A 78 3.66 1.28 -8.47
N ILE A 79 3.94 0.07 -8.94
CA ILE A 79 5.10 -0.19 -9.79
C ILE A 79 4.98 0.57 -11.11
N THR A 80 3.79 0.55 -11.72
CA THR A 80 3.59 1.22 -13.01
C THR A 80 3.78 2.72 -12.94
N ILE A 81 3.44 3.34 -11.80
CA ILE A 81 3.61 4.79 -11.63
C ILE A 81 4.88 5.14 -10.84
N SER A 82 5.68 4.15 -10.49
CA SER A 82 6.93 4.32 -9.72
C SER A 82 6.72 5.08 -8.40
N ASP A 83 5.65 4.76 -7.69
CA ASP A 83 5.32 5.40 -6.42
C ASP A 83 5.83 4.55 -5.28
N MET A 84 6.92 4.97 -4.64
CA MET A 84 7.57 4.18 -3.59
C MET A 84 6.70 3.92 -2.37
N PRO A 85 5.94 4.88 -1.83
CA PRO A 85 5.06 4.57 -0.71
C PRO A 85 4.07 3.47 -1.01
N ILE A 86 3.45 3.50 -2.18
CA ILE A 86 2.50 2.48 -2.61
C ILE A 86 3.20 1.13 -2.78
N ILE A 87 4.37 1.11 -3.42
CA ILE A 87 5.13 -0.11 -3.64
C ILE A 87 5.51 -0.75 -2.30
N LEU A 88 6.12 0.01 -1.41
CA LEU A 88 6.61 -0.52 -0.14
C LEU A 88 5.47 -1.01 0.74
N ALA A 89 4.42 -0.20 0.91
CA ALA A 89 3.30 -0.56 1.74
C ALA A 89 2.63 -1.84 1.26
N ASN A 90 2.36 -1.91 -0.02
CA ASN A 90 1.62 -3.05 -0.56
C ASN A 90 2.49 -4.29 -0.68
N ALA A 91 3.79 -4.15 -0.92
CA ALA A 91 4.71 -5.29 -0.92
C ALA A 91 4.76 -5.94 0.46
N VAL A 92 4.94 -5.16 1.52
CA VAL A 92 4.96 -5.68 2.89
C VAL A 92 3.60 -6.25 3.27
N THR A 93 2.53 -5.52 2.97
CA THR A 93 1.18 -5.98 3.28
C THR A 93 0.84 -7.27 2.54
N LEU A 94 1.30 -7.41 1.30
CA LEU A 94 1.08 -8.63 0.52
C LEU A 94 1.74 -9.84 1.20
N VAL A 95 2.99 -9.69 1.64
CA VAL A 95 3.69 -10.77 2.35
C VAL A 95 2.93 -11.16 3.61
N LEU A 96 2.52 -10.17 4.40
CA LEU A 96 1.79 -10.42 5.64
C LEU A 96 0.42 -11.05 5.38
N SER A 97 -0.30 -10.57 4.37
CA SER A 97 -1.63 -11.11 4.05
C SER A 97 -1.55 -12.51 3.48
N LEU A 98 -0.54 -12.82 2.68
CA LEU A 98 -0.33 -14.18 2.20
C LEU A 98 -0.02 -15.13 3.36
N PHE A 99 0.81 -14.67 4.31
CA PHE A 99 1.10 -15.45 5.51
C PHE A 99 -0.19 -15.79 6.27
N ILE A 100 -1.02 -14.79 6.52
CA ILE A 100 -2.29 -14.99 7.23
C ILE A 100 -3.22 -15.90 6.43
N LEU A 101 -3.29 -15.71 5.12
CA LEU A 101 -4.14 -16.50 4.25
C LEU A 101 -3.75 -17.97 4.25
N VAL A 102 -2.44 -18.26 4.18
CA VAL A 102 -1.94 -19.63 4.26
C VAL A 102 -2.33 -20.27 5.58
N TYR A 103 -2.18 -19.53 6.69
CA TYR A 103 -2.57 -20.03 7.99
C TYR A 103 -4.10 -20.26 8.09
N LYS A 104 -4.89 -19.39 7.48
CA LYS A 104 -6.34 -19.55 7.45
C LYS A 104 -6.74 -20.83 6.72
N ILE A 105 -6.10 -21.12 5.61
CA ILE A 105 -6.37 -22.33 4.83
C ILE A 105 -5.90 -23.57 5.60
N LYS A 106 -4.74 -23.49 6.22
CA LYS A 106 -4.12 -24.62 6.91
C LYS A 106 -4.83 -24.98 8.23
N TYR A 107 -5.20 -23.98 9.02
CA TYR A 107 -5.73 -24.22 10.37
C TYR A 107 -7.22 -23.95 10.52
N LYS A 108 -7.84 -23.34 9.55
CA LYS A 108 -9.29 -23.03 9.53
C LYS A 108 -9.89 -22.74 10.89
#